data_1ada8c751c29e2b959a27c1a0b4610f2
#
_entry.id   1ada8c751c29e2b959a27c1a0b4610f2
#
_cell.length_a   1.000
_cell.length_b   1.000
_cell.length_c   1.000
_cell.angle_alpha   90.00
_cell.angle_beta   90.00
_cell.angle_gamma   90.00
#
_symmetry.space_group_name_H-M   'P 1'
#
loop_
_entity.id
_entity.type
_entity.pdbx_description
1 polymer ?
#
loop_
_entity_poly.entity_id
_entity_poly.type
_entity_poly.pdbx_seq_one_letter_code
_entity_poly.pdbx_strand_id
1 'polypeptide(L)'
;MGPFLKWFLRKAVMALAILLGAFALFLVAFAFLCAYSKSDAGPLPDDALAPKAAPNVRNRPLEDAYYSYPEWYIVWSYQERAAYLEKGSLPSDFPYFASIHQYWRGYCLICGITHNRHQFNSGDHLMLTVIGSSFALEYAVRGAYERTVGALSEWASGHQLAEEDAYAARVAREYADFVYVRPFYEFHFAHALKGLWKETSLWGPHELRKLERKTILSVDYGLEAIYAEILEKLSHVAYGVEPTETYTWVDNMPDSLFEKYPHVRRVKSSGGRSYLVSIPRYQEFTWLGVRLAKQDVHFVQIAGNDEIVVSAIVGSWTYETPEEHLLFSEKFLTQPGVLRIVLECRVRDLHLVLNDLAGRGTIEHVYDY
;
A
#
# COMPACT_ATOMS: atom_id res chain seq x y z
N MET A 1 16.75 -29.39 -29.86
CA MET A 1 17.28 -28.03 -29.62
C MET A 1 18.79 -28.08 -29.84
N GLY A 2 19.29 -27.37 -30.86
CA GLY A 2 20.71 -27.45 -31.26
C GLY A 2 21.65 -26.83 -30.19
N PRO A 3 22.94 -27.20 -30.16
CA PRO A 3 23.90 -26.73 -29.16
C PRO A 3 24.06 -25.21 -29.15
N PHE A 4 23.92 -24.54 -30.29
CA PHE A 4 23.93 -23.10 -30.42
C PHE A 4 22.77 -22.44 -29.69
N LEU A 5 21.54 -22.94 -29.78
CA LEU A 5 20.37 -22.39 -29.11
C LEU A 5 20.46 -22.55 -27.59
N LYS A 6 21.00 -23.70 -27.11
CA LYS A 6 21.27 -23.90 -25.67
C LYS A 6 22.32 -22.92 -25.16
N TRP A 7 23.38 -22.66 -25.89
CA TRP A 7 24.42 -21.73 -25.55
C TRP A 7 23.86 -20.28 -25.50
N PHE A 8 23.10 -19.90 -26.53
CA PHE A 8 22.47 -18.56 -26.59
C PHE A 8 21.50 -18.33 -25.43
N LEU A 9 20.60 -19.27 -25.17
CA LEU A 9 19.67 -19.20 -24.03
C LEU A 9 20.41 -19.08 -22.68
N ARG A 10 21.46 -19.87 -22.48
CA ARG A 10 22.27 -19.79 -21.25
C ARG A 10 22.92 -18.41 -21.09
N LYS A 11 23.43 -17.82 -22.17
CA LYS A 11 24.02 -16.48 -22.15
C LYS A 11 22.97 -15.39 -21.91
N ALA A 12 21.78 -15.51 -22.53
CA ALA A 12 20.67 -14.60 -22.32
C ALA A 12 20.16 -14.64 -20.86
N VAL A 13 19.98 -15.85 -20.32
CA VAL A 13 19.59 -16.01 -18.90
C VAL A 13 20.65 -15.44 -17.95
N MET A 14 21.93 -15.68 -18.24
CA MET A 14 23.01 -15.13 -17.42
C MET A 14 23.07 -13.60 -17.50
N ALA A 15 22.89 -13.00 -18.68
CA ALA A 15 22.84 -11.55 -18.86
C ALA A 15 21.64 -10.95 -18.12
N LEU A 16 20.47 -11.57 -18.21
CA LEU A 16 19.28 -11.17 -17.47
C LEU A 16 19.51 -11.22 -15.94
N ALA A 17 20.09 -12.32 -15.44
CA ALA A 17 20.40 -12.46 -14.03
C ALA A 17 21.38 -11.36 -13.52
N ILE A 18 22.39 -11.02 -14.34
CA ILE A 18 23.34 -9.94 -14.03
C ILE A 18 22.61 -8.59 -13.99
N LEU A 19 21.73 -8.31 -14.96
CA LEU A 19 20.96 -7.06 -15.00
C LEU A 19 20.02 -6.94 -13.80
N LEU A 20 19.32 -8.01 -13.44
CA LEU A 20 18.43 -8.04 -12.27
C LEU A 20 19.22 -7.86 -10.97
N GLY A 21 20.39 -8.51 -10.85
CA GLY A 21 21.28 -8.33 -9.69
C GLY A 21 21.84 -6.92 -9.58
N ALA A 22 22.24 -6.30 -10.69
CA ALA A 22 22.71 -4.90 -10.73
C ALA A 22 21.58 -3.94 -10.38
N PHE A 23 20.35 -4.19 -10.86
CA PHE A 23 19.17 -3.38 -10.52
C PHE A 23 18.83 -3.48 -9.03
N ALA A 24 18.84 -4.69 -8.46
CA ALA A 24 18.61 -4.88 -7.03
C ALA A 24 19.68 -4.15 -6.17
N LEU A 25 20.96 -4.25 -6.54
CA LEU A 25 22.05 -3.52 -5.87
C LEU A 25 21.87 -2.00 -5.96
N PHE A 26 21.44 -1.50 -7.13
CA PHE A 26 21.12 -0.09 -7.31
C PHE A 26 19.99 0.36 -6.37
N LEU A 27 18.91 -0.42 -6.27
CA LEU A 27 17.79 -0.10 -5.38
C LEU A 27 18.21 -0.09 -3.90
N VAL A 28 19.04 -1.05 -3.48
CA VAL A 28 19.59 -1.09 -2.11
C VAL A 28 20.46 0.13 -1.84
N ALA A 29 21.36 0.48 -2.76
CA ALA A 29 22.20 1.67 -2.63
C ALA A 29 21.36 2.96 -2.59
N PHE A 30 20.32 3.06 -3.41
CA PHE A 30 19.40 4.18 -3.45
C PHE A 30 18.59 4.29 -2.14
N ALA A 31 18.06 3.18 -1.63
CA ALA A 31 17.36 3.15 -0.34
C ALA A 31 18.28 3.62 0.79
N PHE A 32 19.54 3.21 0.78
CA PHE A 32 20.53 3.65 1.75
C PHE A 32 20.78 5.17 1.68
N LEU A 33 20.90 5.72 0.48
CA LEU A 33 21.02 7.17 0.27
C LEU A 33 19.81 7.93 0.79
N CYS A 34 18.59 7.42 0.55
CA CYS A 34 17.35 8.02 1.08
C CYS A 34 17.30 7.95 2.61
N ALA A 35 17.65 6.81 3.21
CA ALA A 35 17.66 6.62 4.68
C ALA A 35 18.57 7.63 5.40
N TYR A 36 19.59 8.13 4.73
CA TYR A 36 20.49 9.18 5.25
C TYR A 36 20.17 10.59 4.73
N SER A 37 19.08 10.76 3.97
CA SER A 37 18.65 12.09 3.51
C SER A 37 18.11 12.91 4.67
N LYS A 38 18.39 14.22 4.67
CA LYS A 38 17.86 15.17 5.66
C LYS A 38 16.67 15.92 5.07
N SER A 39 15.67 16.19 5.90
CA SER A 39 14.54 17.07 5.60
C SER A 39 14.54 18.28 6.52
N ASP A 40 14.01 19.40 6.03
CA ASP A 40 13.83 20.64 6.82
C ASP A 40 12.50 20.64 7.59
N ALA A 41 11.73 19.54 7.58
CA ALA A 41 10.49 19.43 8.34
C ALA A 41 10.78 19.49 9.85
N GLY A 42 10.38 20.60 10.49
CA GLY A 42 10.48 20.79 11.94
C GLY A 42 9.45 19.94 12.68
N PRO A 43 9.63 19.71 13.99
CA PRO A 43 8.60 19.07 14.82
C PRO A 43 7.36 19.96 14.90
N LEU A 44 6.18 19.32 15.15
CA LEU A 44 4.98 20.06 15.52
C LEU A 44 5.24 20.86 16.80
N PRO A 45 4.63 22.05 16.96
CA PRO A 45 4.77 22.87 18.17
C PRO A 45 4.40 22.07 19.42
N ASP A 46 5.27 22.10 20.42
CA ASP A 46 5.11 21.37 21.68
C ASP A 46 4.04 22.06 22.55
N ASP A 47 2.83 21.50 22.61
CA ASP A 47 1.79 21.90 23.55
C ASP A 47 1.41 20.75 24.48
N ALA A 48 1.41 21.05 25.75
CA ALA A 48 1.30 20.20 26.91
C ALA A 48 0.46 18.92 26.80
N LEU A 49 1.15 17.81 27.04
CA LEU A 49 0.83 16.64 27.86
C LEU A 49 -0.60 16.09 27.79
N ALA A 50 -0.85 15.22 26.84
CA ALA A 50 -1.89 14.21 26.96
C ALA A 50 -1.51 13.18 28.06
N PRO A 51 -2.50 12.61 28.78
CA PRO A 51 -2.21 11.56 29.75
C PRO A 51 -1.62 10.33 29.04
N LYS A 52 -0.41 9.95 29.44
CA LYS A 52 0.25 8.76 28.89
C LYS A 52 -0.61 7.52 29.08
N ALA A 53 -0.64 6.65 28.08
CA ALA A 53 -1.35 5.39 28.12
C ALA A 53 -1.02 4.59 29.39
N ALA A 54 -1.98 3.79 29.86
CA ALA A 54 -1.78 2.97 31.06
C ALA A 54 -0.54 2.07 30.91
N PRO A 55 0.22 1.79 31.99
CA PRO A 55 1.51 1.10 31.92
C PRO A 55 1.49 -0.29 31.27
N ASN A 56 0.33 -0.92 31.15
CA ASN A 56 0.16 -2.26 30.58
C ASN A 56 -0.37 -2.22 29.14
N VAL A 57 -0.53 -1.04 28.55
CA VAL A 57 -0.96 -0.88 27.15
C VAL A 57 0.29 -0.89 26.27
N ARG A 58 0.27 -1.70 25.22
CA ARG A 58 1.38 -1.82 24.29
C ARG A 58 1.48 -0.53 23.47
N ASN A 59 2.43 0.30 23.85
CA ASN A 59 2.79 1.49 23.08
C ASN A 59 3.56 1.06 21.83
N ARG A 60 3.41 1.82 20.77
CA ARG A 60 4.19 1.66 19.54
C ARG A 60 4.98 2.93 19.27
N PRO A 61 6.18 2.81 18.70
CA PRO A 61 6.93 3.97 18.27
C PRO A 61 6.15 4.77 17.22
N LEU A 62 6.18 6.09 17.30
CA LEU A 62 5.51 6.97 16.34
C LEU A 62 6.10 6.83 14.93
N GLU A 63 7.39 6.52 14.83
CA GLU A 63 8.06 6.28 13.55
C GLU A 63 7.44 5.15 12.73
N ASP A 64 6.83 4.14 13.37
CA ASP A 64 6.14 3.05 12.67
C ASP A 64 4.96 3.59 11.82
N ALA A 65 4.28 4.65 12.30
CA ALA A 65 3.22 5.32 11.54
C ALA A 65 3.74 5.90 10.22
N TYR A 66 4.92 6.50 10.23
CA TYR A 66 5.51 7.06 9.01
C TYR A 66 6.01 5.96 8.07
N TYR A 67 6.72 4.96 8.61
CA TYR A 67 7.29 3.87 7.81
C TYR A 67 6.25 2.96 7.19
N SER A 68 5.02 2.90 7.71
CA SER A 68 3.95 2.15 7.08
C SER A 68 3.35 2.81 5.82
N TYR A 69 3.60 4.11 5.57
CA TYR A 69 3.15 4.77 4.33
C TYR A 69 3.68 4.08 3.06
N PRO A 70 4.98 3.78 2.89
CA PRO A 70 5.47 3.08 1.71
C PRO A 70 4.88 1.68 1.53
N GLU A 71 4.59 0.96 2.62
CA GLU A 71 3.90 -0.35 2.55
C GLU A 71 2.51 -0.20 1.95
N TRP A 72 1.72 0.73 2.50
CA TRP A 72 0.37 1.02 2.03
C TRP A 72 0.36 1.55 0.61
N TYR A 73 1.40 2.29 0.19
CA TYR A 73 1.53 2.72 -1.19
C TYR A 73 1.52 1.55 -2.18
N ILE A 74 2.16 0.43 -1.85
CA ILE A 74 2.14 -0.78 -2.69
C ILE A 74 0.70 -1.29 -2.83
N VAL A 75 -0.04 -1.39 -1.74
CA VAL A 75 -1.45 -1.81 -1.72
C VAL A 75 -2.30 -0.90 -2.60
N TRP A 76 -2.13 0.42 -2.47
CA TRP A 76 -2.87 1.39 -3.28
C TRP A 76 -2.48 1.37 -4.74
N SER A 77 -1.24 1.09 -5.06
CA SER A 77 -0.80 0.93 -6.45
C SER A 77 -1.48 -0.26 -7.14
N TYR A 78 -1.69 -1.37 -6.41
CA TYR A 78 -2.48 -2.49 -6.92
C TYR A 78 -3.97 -2.11 -7.09
N GLN A 79 -4.54 -1.35 -6.16
CA GLN A 79 -5.90 -0.84 -6.27
C GLN A 79 -6.07 0.10 -7.47
N GLU A 80 -5.14 1.01 -7.66
CA GLU A 80 -5.14 1.94 -8.78
C GLU A 80 -5.05 1.21 -10.11
N ARG A 81 -4.17 0.18 -10.20
CA ARG A 81 -4.04 -0.67 -11.38
C ARG A 81 -5.31 -1.46 -11.65
N ALA A 82 -5.89 -2.08 -10.63
CA ALA A 82 -7.14 -2.82 -10.77
C ALA A 82 -8.27 -1.92 -11.29
N ALA A 83 -8.48 -0.76 -10.66
CA ALA A 83 -9.47 0.22 -11.09
C ALA A 83 -9.24 0.75 -12.51
N TYR A 84 -7.98 0.85 -12.94
CA TYR A 84 -7.62 1.25 -14.30
C TYR A 84 -8.02 0.19 -15.34
N LEU A 85 -7.70 -1.08 -15.06
CA LEU A 85 -8.02 -2.20 -15.96
C LEU A 85 -9.52 -2.47 -16.03
N GLU A 86 -10.27 -2.35 -14.93
CA GLU A 86 -11.72 -2.52 -14.89
C GLU A 86 -12.48 -1.51 -15.77
N LYS A 87 -11.91 -0.34 -16.01
CA LYS A 87 -12.48 0.64 -16.97
C LYS A 87 -12.30 0.23 -18.43
N GLY A 88 -11.71 -0.93 -18.71
CA GLY A 88 -11.38 -1.39 -20.04
C GLY A 88 -10.19 -0.65 -20.67
N SER A 89 -9.32 -0.10 -19.86
CA SER A 89 -8.09 0.55 -20.33
C SER A 89 -7.04 -0.48 -20.74
N LEU A 90 -6.20 -0.12 -21.71
CA LEU A 90 -5.15 -1.00 -22.19
C LEU A 90 -4.04 -1.21 -21.15
N PRO A 91 -3.60 -2.45 -20.89
CA PRO A 91 -2.53 -2.73 -19.96
C PRO A 91 -1.21 -1.99 -20.27
N SER A 92 -0.90 -1.75 -21.54
CA SER A 92 0.31 -1.04 -21.97
C SER A 92 0.36 0.43 -21.54
N ASP A 93 -0.80 1.06 -21.35
CA ASP A 93 -0.92 2.48 -20.99
C ASP A 93 -0.83 2.73 -19.48
N PHE A 94 -0.90 1.68 -18.65
CA PHE A 94 -0.75 1.86 -17.21
C PHE A 94 0.63 2.39 -16.85
N PRO A 95 0.74 3.36 -15.93
CA PRO A 95 1.98 4.08 -15.63
C PRO A 95 2.91 3.34 -14.65
N TYR A 96 3.29 2.08 -14.95
CA TYR A 96 4.13 1.22 -14.08
C TYR A 96 5.38 1.90 -13.53
N PHE A 97 6.15 2.58 -14.41
CA PHE A 97 7.40 3.22 -14.00
C PHE A 97 7.17 4.45 -13.12
N ALA A 98 6.06 5.16 -13.32
CA ALA A 98 5.68 6.26 -12.45
C ALA A 98 5.27 5.77 -11.07
N SER A 99 4.59 4.61 -10.97
CA SER A 99 4.28 3.96 -9.69
C SER A 99 5.56 3.59 -8.92
N ILE A 100 6.56 3.01 -9.61
CA ILE A 100 7.86 2.73 -9.00
C ILE A 100 8.52 4.01 -8.48
N HIS A 101 8.51 5.06 -9.28
CA HIS A 101 9.08 6.36 -8.89
C HIS A 101 8.36 6.95 -7.67
N GLN A 102 7.03 6.88 -7.60
CA GLN A 102 6.27 7.40 -6.46
C GLN A 102 6.57 6.60 -5.19
N TYR A 103 6.67 5.27 -5.25
CA TYR A 103 7.08 4.46 -4.10
C TYR A 103 8.40 4.97 -3.49
N TRP A 104 9.44 5.06 -4.33
CA TRP A 104 10.76 5.46 -3.86
C TRP A 104 10.82 6.93 -3.43
N ARG A 105 10.08 7.80 -4.11
CA ARG A 105 9.94 9.20 -3.69
C ARG A 105 9.28 9.30 -2.31
N GLY A 106 8.16 8.59 -2.10
CA GLY A 106 7.46 8.55 -0.82
C GLY A 106 8.35 8.01 0.30
N TYR A 107 9.07 6.90 0.05
CA TYR A 107 10.05 6.36 0.98
C TYR A 107 11.14 7.38 1.35
N CYS A 108 11.74 8.08 0.37
CA CYS A 108 12.75 9.10 0.64
C CYS A 108 12.19 10.28 1.43
N LEU A 109 10.96 10.72 1.14
CA LEU A 109 10.31 11.81 1.89
C LEU A 109 10.09 11.40 3.34
N ILE A 110 9.58 10.21 3.59
CA ILE A 110 9.39 9.66 4.95
C ILE A 110 10.74 9.57 5.68
N CYS A 111 11.78 9.02 5.04
CA CYS A 111 13.12 8.98 5.63
C CYS A 111 13.62 10.39 6.01
N GLY A 112 13.41 11.37 5.14
CA GLY A 112 13.77 12.76 5.41
C GLY A 112 13.05 13.34 6.63
N ILE A 113 11.73 13.09 6.74
CA ILE A 113 10.91 13.55 7.86
C ILE A 113 11.33 12.89 9.17
N THR A 114 11.54 11.58 9.17
CA THR A 114 11.85 10.80 10.39
C THR A 114 13.29 10.96 10.85
N HIS A 115 14.24 11.22 9.96
CA HIS A 115 15.68 11.30 10.27
C HIS A 115 16.04 12.25 11.42
N ASN A 116 15.36 13.39 11.52
CA ASN A 116 15.63 14.40 12.55
C ASN A 116 14.75 14.26 13.80
N ARG A 117 13.72 13.41 13.75
CA ARG A 117 12.69 13.29 14.80
C ARG A 117 12.80 12.00 15.59
N HIS A 118 13.27 10.93 14.96
CA HIS A 118 13.23 9.56 15.49
C HIS A 118 14.59 8.87 15.40
N GLN A 119 14.75 7.80 16.16
CA GLN A 119 15.95 6.96 16.07
C GLN A 119 15.89 6.11 14.81
N PHE A 120 17.05 5.93 14.16
CA PHE A 120 17.16 5.10 12.97
C PHE A 120 16.87 3.63 13.32
N ASN A 121 15.82 3.06 12.71
CA ASN A 121 15.47 1.64 12.82
C ASN A 121 15.91 0.88 11.55
N SER A 122 17.01 0.16 11.66
CA SER A 122 17.55 -0.62 10.54
C SER A 122 16.63 -1.75 10.07
N GLY A 123 15.75 -2.26 10.94
CA GLY A 123 14.80 -3.32 10.63
C GLY A 123 13.75 -2.82 9.63
N ASP A 124 13.13 -1.68 9.92
CA ASP A 124 12.10 -1.08 9.06
C ASP A 124 12.68 -0.68 7.71
N HIS A 125 13.86 -0.04 7.70
CA HIS A 125 14.53 0.31 6.46
C HIS A 125 14.88 -0.90 5.60
N LEU A 126 15.34 -2.00 6.22
CA LEU A 126 15.60 -3.24 5.49
C LEU A 126 14.31 -3.82 4.90
N MET A 127 13.25 -3.89 5.70
CA MET A 127 11.94 -4.40 5.27
C MET A 127 11.41 -3.57 4.10
N LEU A 128 11.33 -2.25 4.25
CA LEU A 128 10.85 -1.34 3.19
C LEU A 128 11.69 -1.42 1.92
N THR A 129 13.01 -1.61 2.06
CA THR A 129 13.90 -1.81 0.91
C THR A 129 13.58 -3.12 0.20
N VAL A 130 13.35 -4.20 0.93
CA VAL A 130 13.04 -5.53 0.35
C VAL A 130 11.70 -5.50 -0.36
N ILE A 131 10.62 -5.05 0.30
CA ILE A 131 9.29 -5.01 -0.33
C ILE A 131 9.23 -4.02 -1.49
N GLY A 132 9.86 -2.85 -1.36
CA GLY A 132 9.93 -1.86 -2.43
C GLY A 132 10.76 -2.32 -3.63
N SER A 133 11.84 -3.08 -3.41
CA SER A 133 12.62 -3.68 -4.49
C SER A 133 11.83 -4.77 -5.21
N SER A 134 11.09 -5.60 -4.48
CA SER A 134 10.20 -6.63 -5.06
C SER A 134 9.10 -5.99 -5.91
N PHE A 135 8.42 -4.99 -5.37
CA PHE A 135 7.41 -4.20 -6.08
C PHE A 135 7.98 -3.52 -7.33
N ALA A 136 9.14 -2.87 -7.20
CA ALA A 136 9.79 -2.20 -8.32
C ALA A 136 10.21 -3.17 -9.42
N LEU A 137 10.70 -4.36 -9.06
CA LEU A 137 11.07 -5.40 -10.01
C LEU A 137 9.83 -5.95 -10.75
N GLU A 138 8.77 -6.28 -10.02
CA GLU A 138 7.49 -6.74 -10.60
C GLU A 138 6.97 -5.72 -11.61
N TYR A 139 6.83 -4.45 -11.19
CA TYR A 139 6.29 -3.39 -12.05
C TYR A 139 7.23 -3.03 -13.20
N ALA A 140 8.55 -3.12 -13.03
CA ALA A 140 9.50 -2.88 -14.11
C ALA A 140 9.43 -3.97 -15.19
N VAL A 141 9.38 -5.24 -14.79
CA VAL A 141 9.25 -6.37 -15.73
C VAL A 141 7.92 -6.33 -16.45
N ARG A 142 6.83 -6.14 -15.70
CA ARG A 142 5.47 -6.03 -16.24
C ARG A 142 5.35 -4.82 -17.17
N GLY A 143 5.81 -3.66 -16.75
CA GLY A 143 5.78 -2.43 -17.55
C GLY A 143 6.63 -2.49 -18.81
N ALA A 144 7.81 -3.10 -18.75
CA ALA A 144 8.66 -3.32 -19.92
C ALA A 144 7.98 -4.28 -20.92
N TYR A 145 7.39 -5.37 -20.44
CA TYR A 145 6.64 -6.30 -21.28
C TYR A 145 5.43 -5.66 -21.93
N GLU A 146 4.56 -5.01 -21.14
CA GLU A 146 3.32 -4.40 -21.63
C GLU A 146 3.59 -3.29 -22.65
N ARG A 147 4.63 -2.47 -22.44
CA ARG A 147 5.01 -1.38 -23.36
C ARG A 147 5.73 -1.85 -24.63
N THR A 148 6.11 -3.11 -24.70
CA THR A 148 6.79 -3.70 -25.89
C THR A 148 5.91 -4.76 -26.53
N VAL A 149 5.94 -5.98 -26.03
CA VAL A 149 5.20 -7.12 -26.61
C VAL A 149 3.68 -6.92 -26.47
N GLY A 150 3.22 -6.46 -25.30
CA GLY A 150 1.81 -6.15 -25.04
C GLY A 150 1.29 -5.08 -26.01
N ALA A 151 1.95 -3.94 -26.11
CA ALA A 151 1.57 -2.85 -27.01
C ALA A 151 1.58 -3.28 -28.49
N LEU A 152 2.54 -4.13 -28.91
CA LEU A 152 2.56 -4.66 -30.26
C LEU A 152 1.36 -5.58 -30.54
N SER A 153 0.96 -6.41 -29.59
CA SER A 153 -0.21 -7.29 -29.73
C SER A 153 -1.52 -6.51 -29.66
N GLU A 154 -1.59 -5.45 -28.83
CA GLU A 154 -2.70 -4.49 -28.81
C GLU A 154 -2.87 -3.76 -30.13
N TRP A 155 -1.79 -3.27 -30.71
CA TRP A 155 -1.81 -2.66 -32.04
C TRP A 155 -2.27 -3.66 -33.11
N ALA A 156 -1.78 -4.90 -33.10
CA ALA A 156 -2.16 -5.94 -34.07
C ALA A 156 -3.64 -6.36 -33.95
N SER A 157 -4.25 -6.20 -32.77
CA SER A 157 -5.69 -6.42 -32.52
C SER A 157 -6.57 -5.19 -32.76
N GLY A 158 -6.00 -4.07 -33.22
CA GLY A 158 -6.73 -2.81 -33.36
C GLY A 158 -7.13 -2.19 -32.01
N HIS A 159 -6.32 -2.36 -30.99
CA HIS A 159 -6.56 -1.94 -29.60
C HIS A 159 -7.82 -2.55 -28.97
N GLN A 160 -8.21 -3.74 -29.44
CA GLN A 160 -9.32 -4.48 -28.84
C GLN A 160 -8.84 -5.34 -27.68
N LEU A 161 -9.56 -5.31 -26.58
CA LEU A 161 -9.32 -6.18 -25.43
C LEU A 161 -9.77 -7.61 -25.74
N ALA A 162 -8.99 -8.60 -25.29
CA ALA A 162 -9.35 -9.99 -25.33
C ALA A 162 -10.11 -10.43 -24.06
N GLU A 163 -10.71 -11.60 -24.06
CA GLU A 163 -11.35 -12.20 -22.88
C GLU A 163 -10.36 -12.33 -21.72
N GLU A 164 -9.10 -12.61 -22.04
CA GLU A 164 -7.99 -12.72 -21.10
C GLU A 164 -7.68 -11.37 -20.40
N ASP A 165 -7.86 -10.23 -21.10
CA ASP A 165 -7.70 -8.90 -20.48
C ASP A 165 -8.81 -8.64 -19.46
N ALA A 166 -10.05 -9.00 -19.77
CA ALA A 166 -11.17 -8.88 -18.83
C ALA A 166 -11.00 -9.84 -17.63
N TYR A 167 -10.48 -11.05 -17.89
CA TYR A 167 -10.11 -11.98 -16.81
C TYR A 167 -9.02 -11.40 -15.90
N ALA A 168 -7.96 -10.86 -16.48
CA ALA A 168 -6.86 -10.25 -15.75
C ALA A 168 -7.30 -9.04 -14.92
N ALA A 169 -8.23 -8.21 -15.44
CA ALA A 169 -8.81 -7.09 -14.70
C ALA A 169 -9.55 -7.58 -13.44
N ARG A 170 -10.36 -8.65 -13.56
CA ARG A 170 -11.07 -9.26 -12.43
C ARG A 170 -10.09 -9.81 -11.39
N VAL A 171 -9.09 -10.59 -11.81
CA VAL A 171 -8.07 -11.13 -10.89
C VAL A 171 -7.29 -9.99 -10.22
N ALA A 172 -6.96 -8.92 -10.96
CA ALA A 172 -6.29 -7.76 -10.38
C ALA A 172 -7.14 -7.09 -9.29
N ARG A 173 -8.47 -7.02 -9.46
CA ARG A 173 -9.39 -6.52 -8.44
C ARG A 173 -9.45 -7.45 -7.23
N GLU A 174 -9.64 -8.74 -7.44
CA GLU A 174 -9.65 -9.74 -6.37
C GLU A 174 -8.37 -9.70 -5.55
N TYR A 175 -7.21 -9.60 -6.21
CA TYR A 175 -5.92 -9.47 -5.56
C TYR A 175 -5.77 -8.15 -4.79
N ALA A 176 -6.14 -7.03 -5.40
CA ALA A 176 -6.06 -5.73 -4.78
C ALA A 176 -6.94 -5.66 -3.50
N ASP A 177 -8.16 -6.20 -3.53
CA ASP A 177 -9.05 -6.26 -2.36
C ASP A 177 -8.51 -7.24 -1.29
N PHE A 178 -7.87 -8.32 -1.71
CA PHE A 178 -7.27 -9.29 -0.80
C PHE A 178 -6.11 -8.71 0.02
N VAL A 179 -5.18 -7.98 -0.62
CA VAL A 179 -4.00 -7.41 0.06
C VAL A 179 -4.32 -6.26 1.02
N TYR A 180 -5.56 -5.76 1.03
CA TYR A 180 -6.03 -4.83 2.06
C TYR A 180 -6.15 -5.45 3.46
N VAL A 181 -6.38 -6.76 3.52
CA VAL A 181 -6.72 -7.44 4.77
C VAL A 181 -5.86 -8.67 5.06
N ARG A 182 -5.08 -9.12 4.07
CA ARG A 182 -4.25 -10.33 4.17
C ARG A 182 -2.93 -10.16 3.47
N PRO A 183 -1.88 -10.86 3.95
CA PRO A 183 -0.59 -10.90 3.28
C PRO A 183 -0.71 -11.47 1.87
N PHE A 184 0.02 -10.88 0.91
CA PHE A 184 -0.06 -11.24 -0.50
C PHE A 184 0.26 -12.72 -0.79
N TYR A 185 1.11 -13.37 -0.01
CA TYR A 185 1.49 -14.77 -0.19
C TYR A 185 0.37 -15.77 0.14
N GLU A 186 -0.70 -15.33 0.79
CA GLU A 186 -1.90 -16.15 0.99
C GLU A 186 -2.87 -16.10 -0.21
N PHE A 187 -2.62 -15.25 -1.21
CA PHE A 187 -3.48 -15.20 -2.40
C PHE A 187 -3.28 -16.41 -3.30
N HIS A 188 -4.37 -16.98 -3.75
CA HIS A 188 -4.36 -18.24 -4.50
C HIS A 188 -4.06 -18.04 -6.01
N PHE A 189 -2.86 -17.61 -6.37
CA PHE A 189 -2.43 -17.41 -7.77
C PHE A 189 -2.56 -18.68 -8.63
N ALA A 190 -2.35 -19.87 -8.07
CA ALA A 190 -2.59 -21.13 -8.78
C ALA A 190 -4.07 -21.31 -9.18
N HIS A 191 -5.01 -20.77 -8.40
CA HIS A 191 -6.43 -20.75 -8.74
C HIS A 191 -6.70 -19.77 -9.89
N ALA A 192 -6.10 -18.59 -9.86
CA ALA A 192 -6.16 -17.63 -10.96
C ALA A 192 -5.59 -18.21 -12.27
N LEU A 193 -4.45 -18.91 -12.20
CA LEU A 193 -3.89 -19.61 -13.36
C LEU A 193 -4.86 -20.64 -13.94
N LYS A 194 -5.45 -21.49 -13.09
CA LYS A 194 -6.41 -22.51 -13.51
C LYS A 194 -7.68 -21.89 -14.10
N GLY A 195 -8.18 -20.81 -13.49
CA GLY A 195 -9.34 -20.05 -13.95
C GLY A 195 -9.10 -19.44 -15.33
N LEU A 196 -7.93 -18.87 -15.60
CA LEU A 196 -7.55 -18.34 -16.91
C LEU A 196 -7.78 -19.37 -18.03
N TRP A 197 -7.35 -20.61 -17.84
CA TRP A 197 -7.50 -21.65 -18.85
C TRP A 197 -8.90 -22.24 -18.93
N LYS A 198 -9.69 -22.14 -17.89
CA LYS A 198 -11.06 -22.67 -17.83
C LYS A 198 -12.09 -21.68 -18.38
N GLU A 199 -11.90 -20.39 -18.10
CA GLU A 199 -12.91 -19.35 -18.33
C GLU A 199 -12.68 -18.55 -19.61
N THR A 200 -11.50 -18.64 -20.23
CA THR A 200 -11.22 -17.99 -21.50
C THR A 200 -11.00 -19.01 -22.61
N SER A 201 -11.54 -18.73 -23.80
CA SER A 201 -11.42 -19.62 -24.93
C SER A 201 -10.02 -19.57 -25.59
N LEU A 202 -9.59 -20.66 -26.25
CA LEU A 202 -8.35 -20.67 -27.01
C LEU A 202 -8.49 -19.98 -28.38
N TRP A 203 -9.67 -20.02 -28.93
CA TRP A 203 -10.00 -19.54 -30.28
C TRP A 203 -11.01 -18.41 -30.22
N GLY A 204 -10.99 -17.54 -31.22
CA GLY A 204 -11.92 -16.42 -31.34
C GLY A 204 -11.33 -15.20 -32.03
N PRO A 205 -11.99 -14.04 -31.99
CA PRO A 205 -11.45 -12.80 -32.55
C PRO A 205 -10.10 -12.45 -31.91
N HIS A 206 -9.18 -11.90 -32.72
CA HIS A 206 -7.85 -11.45 -32.23
C HIS A 206 -6.98 -12.58 -31.65
N GLU A 207 -6.87 -13.70 -32.35
CA GLU A 207 -6.15 -14.91 -31.90
C GLU A 207 -4.73 -14.62 -31.40
N LEU A 208 -4.00 -13.72 -32.08
CA LEU A 208 -2.64 -13.34 -31.68
C LEU A 208 -2.64 -12.69 -30.27
N ARG A 209 -3.59 -11.76 -30.03
CA ARG A 209 -3.75 -11.12 -28.74
C ARG A 209 -4.13 -12.12 -27.65
N LYS A 210 -5.08 -13.01 -27.93
CA LYS A 210 -5.51 -14.06 -26.99
C LYS A 210 -4.36 -14.97 -26.62
N LEU A 211 -3.58 -15.43 -27.60
CA LEU A 211 -2.43 -16.32 -27.35
C LEU A 211 -1.34 -15.61 -26.55
N GLU A 212 -1.03 -14.37 -26.90
CA GLU A 212 -0.07 -13.55 -26.18
C GLU A 212 -0.51 -13.35 -24.73
N ARG A 213 -1.75 -12.87 -24.49
CA ARG A 213 -2.28 -12.65 -23.13
C ARG A 213 -2.31 -13.94 -22.32
N LYS A 214 -2.82 -15.02 -22.88
CA LYS A 214 -2.87 -16.33 -22.22
C LYS A 214 -1.49 -16.82 -21.82
N THR A 215 -0.50 -16.61 -22.67
CA THR A 215 0.88 -16.99 -22.39
C THR A 215 1.47 -16.16 -21.26
N ILE A 216 1.40 -14.83 -21.36
CA ILE A 216 2.03 -13.98 -20.34
C ILE A 216 1.34 -14.06 -18.99
N LEU A 217 0.01 -14.11 -18.95
CA LEU A 217 -0.73 -14.28 -17.70
C LEU A 217 -0.48 -15.66 -17.06
N SER A 218 -0.25 -16.69 -17.88
CA SER A 218 0.14 -18.01 -17.35
C SER A 218 1.52 -17.97 -16.70
N VAL A 219 2.46 -17.24 -17.30
CA VAL A 219 3.80 -17.04 -16.72
C VAL A 219 3.70 -16.20 -15.44
N ASP A 220 2.95 -15.10 -15.49
CA ASP A 220 2.74 -14.16 -14.37
C ASP A 220 2.17 -14.90 -13.15
N TYR A 221 0.98 -15.49 -13.29
CA TYR A 221 0.33 -16.21 -12.18
C TYR A 221 1.13 -17.45 -11.71
N GLY A 222 1.87 -18.09 -12.63
CA GLY A 222 2.74 -19.22 -12.28
C GLY A 222 3.94 -18.79 -11.44
N LEU A 223 4.59 -17.70 -11.78
CA LEU A 223 5.70 -17.12 -11.00
C LEU A 223 5.23 -16.60 -9.65
N GLU A 224 4.10 -15.89 -9.62
CA GLU A 224 3.50 -15.40 -8.38
C GLU A 224 3.11 -16.54 -7.42
N ALA A 225 2.57 -17.66 -7.96
CA ALA A 225 2.24 -18.84 -7.16
C ALA A 225 3.48 -19.45 -6.50
N ILE A 226 4.59 -19.56 -7.25
CA ILE A 226 5.88 -20.07 -6.74
C ILE A 226 6.45 -19.13 -5.69
N TYR A 227 6.43 -17.82 -5.97
CA TYR A 227 6.94 -16.80 -5.07
C TYR A 227 6.15 -16.75 -3.75
N ALA A 228 4.81 -16.80 -3.84
CA ALA A 228 3.93 -16.86 -2.68
C ALA A 228 4.22 -18.09 -1.79
N GLU A 229 4.38 -19.28 -2.38
CA GLU A 229 4.70 -20.50 -1.63
C GLU A 229 6.08 -20.42 -0.91
N ILE A 230 7.07 -19.80 -1.55
CA ILE A 230 8.40 -19.59 -0.94
C ILE A 230 8.29 -18.66 0.26
N LEU A 231 7.56 -17.53 0.12
CA LEU A 231 7.43 -16.56 1.18
C LEU A 231 6.54 -17.04 2.32
N GLU A 232 5.49 -17.77 2.05
CA GLU A 232 4.68 -18.40 3.10
C GLU A 232 5.56 -19.28 4.00
N LYS A 233 6.43 -20.10 3.42
CA LYS A 233 7.37 -20.95 4.18
C LYS A 233 8.39 -20.14 4.98
N LEU A 234 8.86 -19.01 4.44
CA LEU A 234 9.84 -18.15 5.11
C LEU A 234 9.21 -17.30 6.20
N SER A 235 7.99 -16.79 6.01
CA SER A 235 7.30 -15.93 6.97
C SER A 235 6.96 -16.67 8.27
N HIS A 236 6.59 -17.94 8.21
CA HIS A 236 6.38 -18.76 9.40
C HIS A 236 7.61 -18.88 10.31
N VAL A 237 8.81 -18.64 9.77
CA VAL A 237 10.08 -18.72 10.52
C VAL A 237 10.51 -17.37 11.07
N ALA A 238 10.14 -16.27 10.45
CA ALA A 238 10.74 -14.95 10.67
C ALA A 238 9.88 -13.97 11.51
N TYR A 239 8.55 -14.08 11.47
CA TYR A 239 7.67 -13.07 12.06
C TYR A 239 6.78 -13.67 13.16
N GLY A 240 6.80 -13.02 14.33
CA GLY A 240 5.80 -13.25 15.37
C GLY A 240 4.40 -12.80 14.88
N VAL A 241 3.34 -13.27 15.54
CA VAL A 241 1.97 -12.82 15.25
C VAL A 241 1.88 -11.32 15.55
N GLU A 242 1.68 -10.50 14.52
CA GLU A 242 1.42 -9.08 14.70
C GLU A 242 0.12 -8.85 15.48
N PRO A 243 0.08 -7.86 16.39
CA PRO A 243 -1.15 -7.51 17.07
C PRO A 243 -2.18 -7.02 16.07
N THR A 244 -3.36 -7.61 16.10
CA THR A 244 -4.49 -7.25 15.23
C THR A 244 -5.33 -6.09 15.77
N GLU A 245 -4.97 -5.57 16.95
CA GLU A 245 -5.71 -4.53 17.67
C GLU A 245 -4.76 -3.42 18.12
N THR A 246 -5.28 -2.18 18.13
CA THR A 246 -4.64 -1.01 18.71
C THR A 246 -5.45 -0.49 19.89
N TYR A 247 -4.77 0.11 20.87
CA TYR A 247 -5.39 0.69 22.06
C TYR A 247 -5.46 2.21 21.91
N THR A 248 -6.67 2.73 22.07
CA THR A 248 -6.97 4.14 21.85
C THR A 248 -7.71 4.72 23.06
N TRP A 249 -7.23 5.83 23.59
CA TRP A 249 -8.01 6.65 24.51
C TRP A 249 -8.97 7.53 23.73
N VAL A 250 -10.24 7.47 24.11
CA VAL A 250 -11.31 8.28 23.50
C VAL A 250 -12.13 8.98 24.57
N ASP A 251 -12.58 10.19 24.23
CA ASP A 251 -13.48 10.99 25.03
C ASP A 251 -14.80 11.23 24.29
N ASN A 252 -15.82 11.65 25.03
CA ASN A 252 -17.17 11.92 24.54
C ASN A 252 -17.83 10.70 23.83
N MET A 253 -17.46 9.48 24.19
CA MET A 253 -18.01 8.26 23.58
C MET A 253 -19.25 7.77 24.34
N PRO A 254 -20.46 7.84 23.75
CA PRO A 254 -21.68 7.29 24.35
C PRO A 254 -21.62 5.75 24.42
N ASP A 255 -22.20 5.17 25.48
CA ASP A 255 -22.26 3.70 25.66
C ASP A 255 -22.97 2.99 24.50
N SER A 256 -23.94 3.62 23.85
CA SER A 256 -24.64 3.08 22.69
C SER A 256 -23.75 2.81 21.48
N LEU A 257 -22.57 3.45 21.39
CA LEU A 257 -21.63 3.19 20.30
C LEU A 257 -20.92 1.85 20.44
N PHE A 258 -20.80 1.29 21.66
CA PHE A 258 -20.26 -0.06 21.85
C PHE A 258 -21.21 -1.13 21.30
N GLU A 259 -22.52 -0.92 21.40
CA GLU A 259 -23.52 -1.80 20.80
C GLU A 259 -23.52 -1.68 19.27
N LYS A 260 -23.40 -0.44 18.78
CA LYS A 260 -23.36 -0.14 17.33
C LYS A 260 -22.09 -0.65 16.64
N TYR A 261 -20.95 -0.63 17.35
CA TYR A 261 -19.64 -1.03 16.84
C TYR A 261 -19.01 -2.10 17.77
N PRO A 262 -19.43 -3.36 17.66
CA PRO A 262 -19.00 -4.43 18.58
C PRO A 262 -17.50 -4.75 18.50
N HIS A 263 -16.82 -4.34 17.43
CA HIS A 263 -15.36 -4.46 17.28
C HIS A 263 -14.60 -3.41 18.11
N VAL A 264 -15.25 -2.35 18.58
CA VAL A 264 -14.69 -1.41 19.55
C VAL A 264 -14.96 -1.92 20.95
N ARG A 265 -13.93 -2.45 21.60
CA ARG A 265 -14.09 -3.09 22.92
C ARG A 265 -13.61 -2.18 24.05
N ARG A 266 -14.40 -2.02 25.08
CA ARG A 266 -14.03 -1.28 26.28
C ARG A 266 -12.98 -2.07 27.06
N VAL A 267 -11.82 -1.45 27.29
CA VAL A 267 -10.72 -2.02 28.11
C VAL A 267 -10.73 -1.41 29.50
N LYS A 268 -10.87 -0.07 29.61
CA LYS A 268 -10.88 0.66 30.88
C LYS A 268 -11.77 1.89 30.76
N SER A 269 -12.43 2.28 31.86
CA SER A 269 -13.12 3.56 31.98
C SER A 269 -12.31 4.51 32.86
N SER A 270 -12.22 5.77 32.44
CA SER A 270 -11.59 6.87 33.23
C SER A 270 -12.61 7.75 33.93
N GLY A 271 -13.91 7.45 33.76
CA GLY A 271 -15.03 8.23 34.26
C GLY A 271 -15.74 9.03 33.17
N GLY A 272 -17.03 9.34 33.38
CA GLY A 272 -17.84 9.99 32.37
C GLY A 272 -17.94 9.16 31.08
N ARG A 273 -17.66 9.78 29.93
CA ARG A 273 -17.63 9.15 28.60
C ARG A 273 -16.22 8.97 28.07
N SER A 274 -15.23 8.82 28.97
CA SER A 274 -13.82 8.63 28.63
C SER A 274 -13.40 7.17 28.82
N TYR A 275 -12.89 6.56 27.77
CA TYR A 275 -12.56 5.13 27.74
C TYR A 275 -11.21 4.86 27.05
N LEU A 276 -10.48 3.89 27.60
CA LEU A 276 -9.50 3.14 26.83
C LEU A 276 -10.24 2.03 26.09
N VAL A 277 -10.15 2.04 24.78
CA VAL A 277 -10.79 1.04 23.91
C VAL A 277 -9.73 0.27 23.12
N SER A 278 -10.05 -0.98 22.79
CA SER A 278 -9.34 -1.78 21.80
C SER A 278 -10.11 -1.70 20.48
N ILE A 279 -9.44 -1.34 19.41
CA ILE A 279 -10.00 -1.19 18.06
C ILE A 279 -9.17 -2.06 17.11
N PRO A 280 -9.78 -2.79 16.15
CA PRO A 280 -9.03 -3.47 15.09
C PRO A 280 -8.13 -2.51 14.32
N ARG A 281 -6.96 -2.99 13.91
CA ARG A 281 -5.94 -2.22 13.19
C ARG A 281 -6.23 -2.08 11.69
N TYR A 282 -5.35 -1.36 11.02
CA TYR A 282 -5.28 -1.19 9.57
C TYR A 282 -6.50 -0.49 8.98
N GLN A 283 -7.06 -1.03 7.93
CA GLN A 283 -8.18 -0.39 7.24
C GLN A 283 -9.46 -0.33 8.10
N GLU A 284 -9.65 -1.30 8.98
CA GLU A 284 -10.80 -1.28 9.88
C GLU A 284 -10.72 -0.14 10.90
N PHE A 285 -9.51 0.16 11.40
CA PHE A 285 -9.27 1.35 12.23
C PHE A 285 -9.68 2.63 11.50
N THR A 286 -9.24 2.79 10.25
CA THR A 286 -9.58 3.95 9.41
C THR A 286 -11.10 4.12 9.30
N TRP A 287 -11.83 3.06 8.97
CA TRP A 287 -13.29 3.11 8.83
C TRP A 287 -14.00 3.42 10.14
N LEU A 288 -13.56 2.81 11.23
CA LEU A 288 -14.12 3.08 12.56
C LEU A 288 -13.78 4.47 13.03
N GLY A 289 -12.54 4.92 12.84
CA GLY A 289 -12.07 6.26 13.19
C GLY A 289 -12.94 7.35 12.56
N VAL A 290 -13.19 7.27 11.25
CA VAL A 290 -14.08 8.20 10.54
C VAL A 290 -15.51 8.15 11.07
N ARG A 291 -16.03 6.95 11.37
CA ARG A 291 -17.40 6.81 11.91
C ARG A 291 -17.54 7.34 13.33
N LEU A 292 -16.53 7.14 14.17
CA LEU A 292 -16.47 7.66 15.52
C LEU A 292 -16.35 9.19 15.52
N ALA A 293 -15.47 9.76 14.67
CA ALA A 293 -15.34 11.20 14.50
C ALA A 293 -16.67 11.86 14.08
N LYS A 294 -17.44 11.24 13.18
CA LYS A 294 -18.79 11.71 12.79
C LYS A 294 -19.83 11.65 13.93
N GLN A 295 -19.55 10.92 15.02
CA GLN A 295 -20.38 10.86 16.22
C GLN A 295 -19.82 11.73 17.35
N ASP A 296 -18.93 12.67 17.02
CA ASP A 296 -18.28 13.60 17.95
C ASP A 296 -17.47 12.87 19.06
N VAL A 297 -16.93 11.69 18.73
CA VAL A 297 -15.95 11.03 19.60
C VAL A 297 -14.59 11.65 19.36
N HIS A 298 -13.94 12.07 20.45
CA HIS A 298 -12.62 12.70 20.41
C HIS A 298 -11.55 11.64 20.71
N PHE A 299 -10.49 11.64 19.93
CA PHE A 299 -9.33 10.79 20.19
C PHE A 299 -8.36 11.55 21.10
N VAL A 300 -7.85 10.89 22.10
CA VAL A 300 -6.91 11.50 23.07
C VAL A 300 -5.50 10.96 22.82
N GLN A 301 -5.38 9.64 22.60
CA GLN A 301 -4.11 8.98 22.34
C GLN A 301 -4.35 7.68 21.56
N ILE A 302 -3.50 7.35 20.58
CA ILE A 302 -3.58 6.14 19.78
C ILE A 302 -2.25 5.39 19.90
N ALA A 303 -2.28 4.13 20.29
CA ALA A 303 -1.10 3.28 20.50
C ALA A 303 -0.01 3.91 21.41
N GLY A 304 -0.39 4.85 22.27
CA GLY A 304 0.54 5.60 23.12
C GLY A 304 1.10 6.88 22.50
N ASN A 305 0.69 7.21 21.27
CA ASN A 305 1.15 8.39 20.54
C ASN A 305 0.15 9.54 20.60
N ASP A 306 0.67 10.76 20.59
CA ASP A 306 -0.08 12.03 20.61
C ASP A 306 -0.17 12.67 19.21
N GLU A 307 0.57 12.15 18.26
CA GLU A 307 0.59 12.54 16.85
C GLU A 307 0.20 11.34 15.98
N ILE A 308 -0.34 11.61 14.79
CA ILE A 308 -0.77 10.58 13.86
C ILE A 308 -0.67 11.06 12.42
N VAL A 309 -0.39 10.13 11.52
CA VAL A 309 -0.37 10.36 10.08
C VAL A 309 -1.70 9.92 9.47
N VAL A 310 -2.18 10.69 8.50
CA VAL A 310 -3.41 10.40 7.73
C VAL A 310 -3.13 10.60 6.26
N SER A 311 -3.59 9.69 5.41
CA SER A 311 -3.61 9.88 3.96
C SER A 311 -5.04 10.00 3.42
N ALA A 312 -5.22 10.86 2.42
CA ALA A 312 -6.50 11.07 1.76
C ALA A 312 -6.33 11.35 0.27
N ILE A 313 -7.37 11.03 -0.50
CA ILE A 313 -7.47 11.32 -1.93
C ILE A 313 -8.41 12.51 -2.08
N VAL A 314 -7.92 13.59 -2.69
CA VAL A 314 -8.65 14.85 -2.86
C VAL A 314 -8.57 15.36 -4.31
N GLY A 315 -9.60 16.07 -4.77
CA GLY A 315 -9.61 16.67 -6.11
C GLY A 315 -8.69 17.91 -6.22
N SER A 316 -8.46 18.59 -5.11
CA SER A 316 -7.53 19.71 -5.02
C SER A 316 -7.15 19.95 -3.56
N TRP A 317 -5.95 20.45 -3.35
CA TRP A 317 -5.48 20.85 -2.02
C TRP A 317 -5.00 22.29 -2.10
N THR A 318 -5.78 23.20 -1.55
CA THR A 318 -5.53 24.64 -1.70
C THR A 318 -5.21 25.34 -0.38
N TYR A 319 -5.41 24.68 0.77
CA TYR A 319 -5.19 25.30 2.05
C TYR A 319 -5.13 24.25 3.17
N GLU A 320 -4.34 24.53 4.21
CA GLU A 320 -4.23 23.75 5.45
C GLU A 320 -5.04 24.44 6.55
N THR A 321 -5.69 23.64 7.39
CA THR A 321 -6.24 24.13 8.66
C THR A 321 -5.13 24.18 9.72
N PRO A 322 -5.31 24.94 10.83
CA PRO A 322 -4.32 24.94 11.91
C PRO A 322 -4.08 23.57 12.56
N GLU A 323 -5.04 22.65 12.42
CA GLU A 323 -5.00 21.28 12.97
C GLU A 323 -4.26 20.30 12.09
N GLU A 324 -3.97 20.67 10.83
CA GLU A 324 -3.36 19.82 9.80
C GLU A 324 -1.99 20.33 9.41
N HIS A 325 -1.05 19.41 9.24
CA HIS A 325 0.25 19.71 8.65
C HIS A 325 0.49 18.82 7.44
N LEU A 326 0.56 19.42 6.24
CA LEU A 326 0.83 18.67 5.02
C LEU A 326 2.30 18.24 5.00
N LEU A 327 2.54 16.94 5.08
CA LEU A 327 3.88 16.36 4.93
C LEU A 327 4.33 16.39 3.49
N PHE A 328 3.48 15.87 2.59
CA PHE A 328 3.68 15.92 1.14
C PHE A 328 2.41 15.54 0.39
N SER A 329 2.44 15.75 -0.93
CA SER A 329 1.38 15.31 -1.84
C SER A 329 1.95 14.61 -3.07
N GLU A 330 1.15 13.69 -3.64
CA GLU A 330 1.46 12.96 -4.85
C GLU A 330 0.27 12.96 -5.82
N LYS A 331 0.57 12.96 -7.12
CA LYS A 331 -0.49 12.86 -8.14
C LYS A 331 -1.04 11.44 -8.18
N PHE A 332 -2.36 11.32 -8.25
CA PHE A 332 -2.98 10.06 -8.60
C PHE A 332 -2.70 9.76 -10.08
N LEU A 333 -2.04 8.64 -10.38
CA LEU A 333 -1.42 8.44 -11.69
C LEU A 333 -2.42 8.19 -12.83
N THR A 334 -3.57 7.58 -12.48
CA THR A 334 -4.61 7.21 -13.45
C THR A 334 -5.79 8.17 -13.50
N GLN A 335 -5.77 9.24 -12.67
CA GLN A 335 -6.83 10.24 -12.61
C GLN A 335 -6.24 11.66 -12.57
N PRO A 336 -6.18 12.36 -13.70
CA PRO A 336 -5.67 13.73 -13.74
C PRO A 336 -6.43 14.67 -12.82
N GLY A 337 -5.71 15.52 -12.09
CA GLY A 337 -6.30 16.50 -11.15
C GLY A 337 -6.64 15.94 -9.78
N VAL A 338 -6.42 14.63 -9.53
CA VAL A 338 -6.58 14.01 -8.22
C VAL A 338 -5.22 13.90 -7.54
N LEU A 339 -5.18 14.21 -6.24
CA LEU A 339 -3.98 14.15 -5.40
C LEU A 339 -4.20 13.16 -4.26
N ARG A 340 -3.17 12.40 -3.93
CA ARG A 340 -3.00 11.78 -2.63
C ARG A 340 -2.22 12.77 -1.76
N ILE A 341 -2.77 13.12 -0.61
CA ILE A 341 -2.13 13.95 0.39
C ILE A 341 -1.78 13.11 1.61
N VAL A 342 -0.66 13.43 2.24
CA VAL A 342 -0.23 12.82 3.50
C VAL A 342 -0.07 13.92 4.51
N LEU A 343 -0.83 13.83 5.58
CA LEU A 343 -0.94 14.84 6.63
C LEU A 343 -0.45 14.26 7.94
N GLU A 344 0.06 15.13 8.77
CA GLU A 344 0.31 14.90 10.18
C GLU A 344 -0.65 15.76 11.00
N CYS A 345 -1.21 15.23 12.06
CA CYS A 345 -2.01 16.00 13.02
C CYS A 345 -1.83 15.45 14.45
N ARG A 346 -2.22 16.23 15.43
CA ARG A 346 -2.32 15.73 16.79
C ARG A 346 -3.51 14.79 16.91
N VAL A 347 -3.36 13.72 17.67
CA VAL A 347 -4.44 12.75 17.90
C VAL A 347 -5.69 13.42 18.47
N ARG A 348 -5.53 14.43 19.34
CA ARG A 348 -6.66 15.20 19.91
C ARG A 348 -7.48 15.96 18.85
N ASP A 349 -6.85 16.32 17.73
CA ASP A 349 -7.46 17.09 16.65
C ASP A 349 -7.93 16.17 15.50
N LEU A 350 -7.60 14.86 15.57
CA LEU A 350 -7.89 13.88 14.53
C LEU A 350 -9.38 13.86 14.13
N HIS A 351 -10.30 13.98 15.07
CA HIS A 351 -11.74 13.99 14.78
C HIS A 351 -12.15 15.16 13.89
N LEU A 352 -11.51 16.34 14.04
CA LEU A 352 -11.73 17.53 13.20
C LEU A 352 -11.17 17.28 11.80
N VAL A 353 -9.92 16.79 11.72
CA VAL A 353 -9.23 16.46 10.47
C VAL A 353 -10.00 15.41 9.66
N LEU A 354 -10.47 14.34 10.31
CA LEU A 354 -11.25 13.30 9.64
C LEU A 354 -12.59 13.83 9.11
N ASN A 355 -13.27 14.70 9.85
CA ASN A 355 -14.53 15.28 9.41
C ASN A 355 -14.33 16.26 8.24
N ASP A 356 -13.28 17.07 8.28
CA ASP A 356 -12.94 17.98 7.19
C ASP A 356 -12.53 17.23 5.91
N LEU A 357 -11.61 16.27 6.00
CA LEU A 357 -11.18 15.46 4.88
C LEU A 357 -12.33 14.65 4.25
N ALA A 358 -13.25 14.12 5.07
CA ALA A 358 -14.42 13.41 4.57
C ALA A 358 -15.38 14.32 3.77
N GLY A 359 -15.32 15.63 3.96
CA GLY A 359 -16.05 16.63 3.16
C GLY A 359 -15.36 17.01 1.85
N ARG A 360 -14.04 16.81 1.74
CA ARG A 360 -13.22 17.21 0.59
C ARG A 360 -12.83 16.06 -0.32
N GLY A 361 -12.88 14.82 0.18
CA GLY A 361 -12.42 13.67 -0.57
C GLY A 361 -12.65 12.34 0.14
N THR A 362 -11.76 11.39 -0.09
CA THR A 362 -11.80 10.07 0.52
C THR A 362 -10.60 9.88 1.42
N ILE A 363 -10.83 9.60 2.71
CA ILE A 363 -9.76 9.20 3.63
C ILE A 363 -9.30 7.81 3.21
N GLU A 364 -8.03 7.68 2.88
CA GLU A 364 -7.43 6.46 2.39
C GLU A 364 -6.92 5.61 3.55
N HIS A 365 -6.19 6.22 4.48
CA HIS A 365 -5.70 5.51 5.66
C HIS A 365 -5.43 6.44 6.84
N VAL A 366 -5.68 5.93 8.05
CA VAL A 366 -5.25 6.50 9.33
C VAL A 366 -4.23 5.55 9.92
N TYR A 367 -2.99 6.01 10.12
CA TYR A 367 -1.88 5.18 10.53
C TYR A 367 -1.89 4.96 12.04
N ASP A 368 -2.52 3.90 12.49
CA ASP A 368 -2.84 3.55 13.87
C ASP A 368 -1.67 2.90 14.64
N TYR A 369 -0.47 3.33 14.35
CA TYR A 369 0.78 2.81 14.95
C TYR A 369 1.23 3.63 16.13
#